data_11e5976e9f0c99137ca2c4ac7fd8f391
#
_entry.id   11e5976e9f0c99137ca2c4ac7fd8f391
#
_cell.length_a   1.000
_cell.length_b   1.000
_cell.length_c   1.000
_cell.angle_alpha   90.00
_cell.angle_beta   90.00
_cell.angle_gamma   90.00
#
_symmetry.space_group_name_H-M   'P 1'
#
loop_
_entity.id
_entity.type
_entity.pdbx_description
1 polymer ?
#
loop_
_entity_poly.entity_id
_entity_poly.type
_entity_poly.pdbx_seq_one_letter_code
_entity_poly.pdbx_strand_id
1 'polypeptide(L)'
;MTIRHDSLSVRWLGYATVRVDDAETTVYTDPGRYGVLTGDWEPPEGVGLDTRHPAGPAYDARDGDLVAVTHDHHYDPDGIRRVAAPDATLVVYEGVDAERSGRLPTPESLAATEGYDLIRIGDRETVEAAGVPVRSLPAYNDPEGPHARPDGSVVHPAGFGVGYEFELDGVSVFWPGDSDVLPHHTDLDVSLLLANISGSVCMDRHEAASLAADLDPDLVCPIHYDTQAFLAADSQAFAADVASRGVPVVLDEGWA
;
A
#
# COMPACT_ATOMS: atom_id res chain seq x y z
N MET A 1 -14.63 3.29 8.12
CA MET A 1 -15.45 4.47 7.68
C MET A 1 -15.15 4.71 6.21
N THR A 2 -16.05 5.29 5.41
CA THR A 2 -15.72 5.69 4.04
C THR A 2 -15.34 7.16 4.03
N ILE A 3 -14.13 7.45 3.63
CA ILE A 3 -13.64 8.82 3.43
C ILE A 3 -14.13 9.29 2.07
N ARG A 4 -14.51 10.57 1.96
CA ARG A 4 -14.81 11.23 0.70
C ARG A 4 -13.74 12.27 0.44
N HIS A 5 -13.14 12.20 -0.75
CA HIS A 5 -12.13 13.15 -1.22
C HIS A 5 -12.40 13.46 -2.69
N ASP A 6 -12.86 14.66 -2.96
CA ASP A 6 -13.39 15.06 -4.27
C ASP A 6 -14.43 14.07 -4.81
N SER A 7 -14.21 13.52 -5.98
CA SER A 7 -15.06 12.48 -6.58
C SER A 7 -14.83 11.09 -5.99
N LEU A 8 -13.76 10.90 -5.20
CA LEU A 8 -13.35 9.59 -4.74
C LEU A 8 -13.99 9.18 -3.41
N SER A 9 -14.19 7.88 -3.28
CA SER A 9 -14.42 7.21 -2.00
C SER A 9 -13.18 6.41 -1.64
N VAL A 10 -12.70 6.56 -0.41
CA VAL A 10 -11.49 5.89 0.07
C VAL A 10 -11.81 5.09 1.32
N ARG A 11 -11.34 3.85 1.38
CA ARG A 11 -11.45 2.98 2.55
C ARG A 11 -10.16 2.23 2.78
N TRP A 12 -9.58 2.41 3.94
CA TRP A 12 -8.52 1.53 4.39
C TRP A 12 -9.12 0.25 4.95
N LEU A 13 -8.69 -0.91 4.43
CA LEU A 13 -9.20 -2.23 4.81
C LEU A 13 -8.26 -2.98 5.75
N GLY A 14 -7.24 -2.30 6.23
CA GLY A 14 -6.20 -2.84 7.09
C GLY A 14 -4.91 -3.17 6.33
N TYR A 15 -3.79 -3.23 7.05
CA TYR A 15 -2.45 -3.43 6.51
C TYR A 15 -2.14 -2.40 5.40
N ALA A 16 -1.74 -2.84 4.20
CA ALA A 16 -1.51 -1.99 3.04
C ALA A 16 -2.70 -1.92 2.08
N THR A 17 -3.83 -2.55 2.43
CA THR A 17 -4.97 -2.67 1.54
C THR A 17 -5.85 -1.42 1.62
N VAL A 18 -5.90 -0.67 0.54
CA VAL A 18 -6.82 0.46 0.39
C VAL A 18 -7.70 0.23 -0.83
N ARG A 19 -8.99 0.53 -0.69
CA ARG A 19 -9.95 0.62 -1.77
C ARG A 19 -10.17 2.10 -2.09
N VAL A 20 -9.94 2.47 -3.33
CA VAL A 20 -10.23 3.79 -3.88
C VAL A 20 -11.19 3.62 -5.04
N ASP A 21 -12.32 4.29 -5.01
CA ASP A 21 -13.29 4.22 -6.10
C ASP A 21 -13.86 5.59 -6.46
N ASP A 22 -14.14 5.77 -7.73
CA ASP A 22 -15.02 6.78 -8.25
C ASP A 22 -16.40 6.15 -8.61
N ALA A 23 -17.17 6.77 -9.50
CA ALA A 23 -18.45 6.24 -9.92
C ALA A 23 -18.35 5.04 -10.90
N GLU A 24 -17.21 4.84 -11.54
CA GLU A 24 -17.02 3.92 -12.67
C GLU A 24 -15.95 2.86 -12.42
N THR A 25 -14.89 3.20 -11.66
CA THR A 25 -13.68 2.37 -11.50
C THR A 25 -13.31 2.20 -10.03
N THR A 26 -12.96 0.97 -9.67
CA THR A 26 -12.48 0.61 -8.32
C THR A 26 -11.03 0.12 -8.38
N VAL A 27 -10.16 0.76 -7.62
CA VAL A 27 -8.74 0.43 -7.49
C VAL A 27 -8.46 -0.12 -6.09
N TYR A 28 -7.72 -1.22 -6.02
CA TYR A 28 -7.17 -1.74 -4.77
C TYR A 28 -5.64 -1.71 -4.79
N THR A 29 -5.06 -1.24 -3.69
CA THR A 29 -3.62 -1.38 -3.44
C THR A 29 -3.37 -2.55 -2.51
N ASP A 30 -2.36 -3.35 -2.82
CA ASP A 30 -1.77 -4.37 -1.94
C ASP A 30 -2.81 -5.17 -1.12
N PRO A 31 -3.77 -5.88 -1.73
CA PRO A 31 -4.76 -6.66 -0.99
C PRO A 31 -4.14 -7.91 -0.38
N GLY A 32 -3.09 -7.71 0.43
CA GLY A 32 -2.23 -8.77 0.94
C GLY A 32 -2.41 -9.06 2.41
N ARG A 33 -1.97 -10.25 2.77
CA ARG A 33 -2.01 -10.80 4.13
C ARG A 33 -3.42 -10.80 4.75
N TYR A 34 -4.41 -11.15 3.96
CA TYR A 34 -5.78 -11.26 4.44
C TYR A 34 -5.87 -12.15 5.69
N GLY A 35 -5.13 -13.27 5.72
CA GLY A 35 -5.05 -14.13 6.88
C GLY A 35 -4.50 -13.46 8.14
N VAL A 36 -3.66 -12.43 8.02
CA VAL A 36 -3.22 -11.61 9.18
C VAL A 36 -4.41 -10.83 9.75
N LEU A 37 -5.25 -10.27 8.90
CA LEU A 37 -6.42 -9.49 9.31
C LEU A 37 -7.50 -10.36 9.94
N THR A 38 -7.62 -11.61 9.50
CA THR A 38 -8.60 -12.58 10.05
C THR A 38 -8.09 -13.37 11.24
N GLY A 39 -6.78 -13.30 11.53
CA GLY A 39 -6.13 -14.12 12.55
C GLY A 39 -5.82 -15.56 12.11
N ASP A 40 -6.00 -15.90 10.84
CA ASP A 40 -5.72 -17.23 10.29
C ASP A 40 -4.24 -17.42 9.91
N TRP A 41 -3.47 -16.32 9.84
CA TRP A 41 -2.06 -16.37 9.48
C TRP A 41 -1.19 -16.62 10.72
N GLU A 42 -0.38 -17.65 10.64
CA GLU A 42 0.65 -17.95 11.64
C GLU A 42 2.00 -17.39 11.19
N PRO A 43 2.72 -16.63 12.04
CA PRO A 43 4.04 -16.14 11.70
C PRO A 43 5.02 -17.32 11.53
N PRO A 44 6.05 -17.16 10.67
CA PRO A 44 7.12 -18.13 10.61
C PRO A 44 7.77 -18.35 11.99
N GLU A 45 8.27 -19.56 12.24
CA GLU A 45 8.93 -19.91 13.49
C GLU A 45 10.08 -18.93 13.82
N GLY A 46 10.06 -18.37 15.03
CA GLY A 46 11.06 -17.39 15.50
C GLY A 46 10.73 -15.93 15.19
N VAL A 47 9.65 -15.65 14.46
CA VAL A 47 9.14 -14.30 14.26
C VAL A 47 7.96 -14.10 15.20
N GLY A 48 8.22 -13.48 16.36
CA GLY A 48 7.17 -13.11 17.30
C GLY A 48 6.32 -11.99 16.75
N LEU A 49 5.25 -12.33 16.05
CA LEU A 49 4.29 -11.36 15.54
C LEU A 49 3.05 -11.39 16.45
N ASP A 50 3.04 -10.47 17.39
CA ASP A 50 1.84 -10.16 18.15
C ASP A 50 0.97 -9.25 17.26
N THR A 51 -0.09 -9.80 16.68
CA THR A 51 -1.04 -9.01 15.88
C THR A 51 -1.85 -8.16 16.85
N ARG A 52 -1.73 -6.85 16.73
CA ARG A 52 -2.50 -5.89 17.55
C ARG A 52 -3.75 -5.39 16.86
N HIS A 53 -3.76 -5.51 15.55
CA HIS A 53 -4.88 -4.99 14.79
C HIS A 53 -6.12 -5.80 15.16
N PRO A 54 -7.20 -5.15 15.60
CA PRO A 54 -8.49 -5.79 15.50
C PRO A 54 -8.62 -6.17 14.02
N ALA A 55 -9.06 -7.37 13.75
CA ALA A 55 -9.27 -7.83 12.39
C ALA A 55 -9.84 -6.68 11.56
N GLY A 56 -9.15 -6.30 10.51
CA GLY A 56 -9.68 -5.30 9.57
C GLY A 56 -11.05 -5.75 9.09
N PRO A 57 -11.87 -4.89 8.51
CA PRO A 57 -13.16 -5.29 8.01
C PRO A 57 -12.96 -6.42 7.00
N ALA A 58 -13.67 -7.53 7.19
CA ALA A 58 -13.67 -8.59 6.20
C ALA A 58 -14.02 -8.00 4.84
N TYR A 59 -13.18 -8.27 3.83
CA TYR A 59 -13.41 -7.80 2.48
C TYR A 59 -13.53 -9.00 1.53
N ASP A 60 -14.56 -9.01 0.73
CA ASP A 60 -14.84 -10.00 -0.31
C ASP A 60 -15.82 -9.40 -1.34
N ALA A 61 -15.55 -8.15 -1.73
CA ALA A 61 -16.46 -7.38 -2.58
C ALA A 61 -16.37 -7.82 -4.06
N ARG A 62 -15.18 -8.27 -4.50
CA ARG A 62 -14.90 -8.70 -5.89
C ARG A 62 -15.34 -7.67 -6.92
N ASP A 63 -15.06 -6.41 -6.62
CA ASP A 63 -15.47 -5.25 -7.40
C ASP A 63 -14.28 -4.40 -7.88
N GLY A 64 -13.05 -4.86 -7.65
CA GLY A 64 -11.84 -4.16 -8.08
C GLY A 64 -11.58 -4.35 -9.57
N ASP A 65 -11.65 -3.28 -10.34
CA ASP A 65 -11.30 -3.25 -11.76
C ASP A 65 -9.79 -3.28 -11.94
N LEU A 66 -9.07 -2.65 -11.02
CA LEU A 66 -7.62 -2.59 -10.94
C LEU A 66 -7.11 -3.05 -9.57
N VAL A 67 -6.13 -3.95 -9.57
CA VAL A 67 -5.44 -4.38 -8.36
C VAL A 67 -3.94 -4.17 -8.55
N ALA A 68 -3.33 -3.30 -7.74
CA ALA A 68 -1.91 -2.97 -7.79
C ALA A 68 -1.15 -3.63 -6.63
N VAL A 69 -0.04 -4.33 -6.95
CA VAL A 69 0.81 -5.04 -5.97
C VAL A 69 2.24 -4.52 -6.05
N THR A 70 2.73 -3.99 -4.94
CA THR A 70 4.01 -3.27 -4.85
C THR A 70 5.23 -4.18 -4.75
N HIS A 71 5.17 -5.26 -3.99
CA HIS A 71 6.31 -6.15 -3.74
C HIS A 71 5.90 -7.50 -3.11
N ASP A 72 6.86 -8.40 -2.90
CA ASP A 72 6.64 -9.76 -2.39
C ASP A 72 5.84 -9.84 -1.10
N HIS A 73 6.08 -8.94 -0.14
CA HIS A 73 5.44 -9.01 1.17
C HIS A 73 3.94 -8.74 1.09
N HIS A 74 3.50 -8.03 0.07
CA HIS A 74 2.11 -7.67 -0.17
C HIS A 74 1.43 -8.53 -1.24
N TYR A 75 2.17 -9.37 -1.95
CA TYR A 75 1.55 -10.31 -2.87
C TYR A 75 0.82 -11.42 -2.09
N ASP A 76 -0.50 -11.49 -2.24
CA ASP A 76 -1.36 -12.49 -1.62
C ASP A 76 -2.46 -12.92 -2.60
N PRO A 77 -2.37 -14.14 -3.16
CA PRO A 77 -3.39 -14.65 -4.09
C PRO A 77 -4.79 -14.73 -3.49
N ASP A 78 -4.94 -14.97 -2.19
CA ASP A 78 -6.25 -15.01 -1.53
C ASP A 78 -6.83 -13.59 -1.39
N GLY A 79 -6.01 -12.62 -0.96
CA GLY A 79 -6.40 -11.22 -0.91
C GLY A 79 -6.82 -10.69 -2.28
N ILE A 80 -6.06 -11.00 -3.33
CA ILE A 80 -6.40 -10.61 -4.70
C ILE A 80 -7.75 -11.18 -5.13
N ARG A 81 -8.01 -12.49 -4.93
CA ARG A 81 -9.30 -13.12 -5.28
C ARG A 81 -10.50 -12.53 -4.56
N ARG A 82 -10.28 -11.95 -3.39
CA ARG A 82 -11.36 -11.34 -2.59
C ARG A 82 -11.76 -9.96 -3.07
N VAL A 83 -10.84 -9.25 -3.74
CA VAL A 83 -11.12 -7.88 -4.19
C VAL A 83 -11.30 -7.77 -5.69
N ALA A 84 -10.59 -8.56 -6.50
CA ALA A 84 -10.61 -8.47 -7.95
C ALA A 84 -11.98 -8.87 -8.54
N ALA A 85 -12.51 -8.04 -9.42
CA ALA A 85 -13.64 -8.39 -10.28
C ALA A 85 -13.24 -9.52 -11.27
N PRO A 86 -14.20 -10.24 -11.88
CA PRO A 86 -13.88 -11.38 -12.77
C PRO A 86 -13.02 -11.03 -13.98
N ASP A 87 -13.01 -9.78 -14.41
CA ASP A 87 -12.27 -9.23 -15.54
C ASP A 87 -11.26 -8.15 -15.13
N ALA A 88 -10.81 -8.20 -13.87
CA ALA A 88 -9.87 -7.24 -13.31
C ALA A 88 -8.51 -7.24 -14.04
N THR A 89 -7.86 -6.09 -14.01
CA THR A 89 -6.46 -5.93 -14.40
C THR A 89 -5.58 -5.96 -13.15
N LEU A 90 -4.61 -6.85 -13.11
CA LEU A 90 -3.57 -6.88 -12.08
C LEU A 90 -2.34 -6.12 -12.58
N VAL A 91 -1.91 -5.10 -11.86
CA VAL A 91 -0.61 -4.44 -12.04
C VAL A 91 0.31 -4.91 -10.94
N VAL A 92 1.31 -5.70 -11.30
CA VAL A 92 2.22 -6.34 -10.34
C VAL A 92 3.65 -5.94 -10.66
N TYR A 93 4.38 -5.44 -9.66
CA TYR A 93 5.79 -5.12 -9.85
C TYR A 93 6.57 -6.35 -10.35
N GLU A 94 7.45 -6.15 -11.33
CA GLU A 94 8.20 -7.24 -11.97
C GLU A 94 9.11 -8.00 -11.00
N GLY A 95 9.58 -7.35 -9.91
CA GLY A 95 10.38 -7.95 -8.85
C GLY A 95 9.60 -8.90 -7.94
N VAL A 96 8.26 -8.96 -8.03
CA VAL A 96 7.45 -9.91 -7.25
C VAL A 96 7.75 -11.34 -7.69
N ASP A 97 8.29 -12.12 -6.75
CA ASP A 97 8.65 -13.52 -6.91
C ASP A 97 7.90 -14.39 -5.89
N ALA A 98 6.78 -14.94 -6.34
CA ALA A 98 5.90 -15.77 -5.53
C ALA A 98 6.54 -17.09 -5.07
N GLU A 99 7.49 -17.62 -5.85
CA GLU A 99 8.23 -18.85 -5.49
C GLU A 99 9.22 -18.55 -4.35
N ARG A 100 9.96 -17.46 -4.45
CA ARG A 100 10.88 -16.99 -3.40
C ARG A 100 10.15 -16.71 -2.10
N SER A 101 8.99 -16.06 -2.17
CA SER A 101 8.18 -15.71 -1.00
C SER A 101 7.31 -16.87 -0.47
N GLY A 102 7.21 -17.97 -1.22
CA GLY A 102 6.36 -19.11 -0.88
C GLY A 102 4.86 -18.83 -0.99
N ARG A 103 4.46 -17.84 -1.79
CA ARG A 103 3.06 -17.38 -1.93
C ARG A 103 2.45 -17.76 -3.28
N LEU A 104 2.35 -19.04 -3.50
CA LEU A 104 1.75 -19.58 -4.73
C LEU A 104 0.22 -19.46 -4.74
N PRO A 105 -0.40 -19.38 -5.96
CA PRO A 105 0.22 -19.41 -7.28
C PRO A 105 0.97 -18.13 -7.64
N THR A 106 1.84 -18.19 -8.66
CA THR A 106 2.51 -16.99 -9.22
C THR A 106 1.48 -16.04 -9.84
N PRO A 107 1.81 -14.74 -10.00
CA PRO A 107 0.91 -13.78 -10.64
C PRO A 107 0.40 -14.24 -12.01
N GLU A 108 1.26 -14.86 -12.83
CA GLU A 108 0.91 -15.40 -14.15
C GLU A 108 -0.07 -16.57 -14.04
N SER A 109 0.18 -17.48 -13.10
CA SER A 109 -0.69 -18.63 -12.88
C SER A 109 -2.04 -18.23 -12.27
N LEU A 110 -2.02 -17.25 -11.36
CA LEU A 110 -3.24 -16.68 -10.78
C LEU A 110 -4.09 -16.02 -11.86
N ALA A 111 -3.51 -15.11 -12.64
CA ALA A 111 -4.21 -14.40 -13.70
C ALA A 111 -4.80 -15.37 -14.74
N ALA A 112 -4.01 -16.35 -15.20
CA ALA A 112 -4.49 -17.35 -16.14
C ALA A 112 -5.61 -18.24 -15.59
N THR A 113 -5.62 -18.52 -14.29
CA THR A 113 -6.64 -19.37 -13.65
C THR A 113 -7.95 -18.63 -13.41
N GLU A 114 -7.86 -17.38 -12.95
CA GLU A 114 -9.02 -16.57 -12.59
C GLU A 114 -9.58 -15.75 -13.77
N GLY A 115 -8.80 -15.62 -14.85
CA GLY A 115 -9.19 -14.86 -16.05
C GLY A 115 -8.88 -13.35 -15.96
N TYR A 116 -7.95 -12.96 -15.09
CA TYR A 116 -7.51 -11.56 -14.97
C TYR A 116 -6.54 -11.18 -16.08
N ASP A 117 -6.55 -9.92 -16.48
CA ASP A 117 -5.44 -9.35 -17.23
C ASP A 117 -4.25 -9.08 -16.30
N LEU A 118 -3.03 -9.35 -16.77
CA LEU A 118 -1.81 -9.14 -15.99
C LEU A 118 -0.84 -8.21 -16.72
N ILE A 119 -0.45 -7.15 -16.01
CA ILE A 119 0.62 -6.24 -16.41
C ILE A 119 1.76 -6.38 -15.39
N ARG A 120 2.96 -6.77 -15.84
CA ARG A 120 4.17 -6.66 -15.03
C ARG A 120 4.78 -5.30 -15.31
N ILE A 121 5.04 -4.53 -14.25
CA ILE A 121 5.56 -3.16 -14.36
C ILE A 121 6.95 -3.08 -13.71
N GLY A 122 7.90 -2.46 -14.40
CA GLY A 122 9.24 -2.19 -13.89
C GLY A 122 9.33 -0.89 -13.08
N ASP A 123 10.56 -0.49 -12.73
CA ASP A 123 10.82 0.80 -12.08
C ASP A 123 10.58 1.98 -13.03
N ARG A 124 9.93 3.04 -12.55
CA ARG A 124 9.72 4.31 -13.27
C ARG A 124 8.99 4.15 -14.61
N GLU A 125 8.13 3.20 -14.67
CA GLU A 125 7.27 2.96 -15.82
C GLU A 125 5.88 3.55 -15.59
N THR A 126 5.18 3.81 -16.70
CA THR A 126 3.76 4.19 -16.69
C THR A 126 3.01 3.26 -17.62
N VAL A 127 1.91 2.74 -17.14
CA VAL A 127 1.01 1.86 -17.89
C VAL A 127 -0.42 2.36 -17.79
N GLU A 128 -1.24 1.98 -18.74
CA GLU A 128 -2.69 2.16 -18.69
C GLU A 128 -3.31 0.82 -18.27
N ALA A 129 -4.04 0.80 -17.16
CA ALA A 129 -4.64 -0.40 -16.62
C ALA A 129 -6.09 -0.13 -16.19
N ALA A 130 -7.05 -0.85 -16.76
CA ALA A 130 -8.49 -0.64 -16.53
C ALA A 130 -8.95 0.82 -16.73
N GLY A 131 -8.34 1.53 -17.70
CA GLY A 131 -8.63 2.94 -17.94
C GLY A 131 -7.98 3.92 -16.96
N VAL A 132 -7.09 3.42 -16.09
CA VAL A 132 -6.37 4.21 -15.07
C VAL A 132 -4.89 4.30 -15.46
N PRO A 133 -4.31 5.51 -15.58
CA PRO A 133 -2.87 5.66 -15.70
C PRO A 133 -2.20 5.33 -14.35
N VAL A 134 -1.29 4.36 -14.35
CA VAL A 134 -0.53 3.89 -13.19
C VAL A 134 0.94 4.07 -13.44
N ARG A 135 1.61 4.80 -12.57
CA ARG A 135 3.06 5.02 -12.59
C ARG A 135 3.71 4.33 -11.40
N SER A 136 4.75 3.55 -11.66
CA SER A 136 5.59 2.97 -10.62
C SER A 136 6.74 3.91 -10.23
N LEU A 137 7.06 3.93 -8.95
CA LEU A 137 8.15 4.69 -8.37
C LEU A 137 8.98 3.77 -7.49
N PRO A 138 10.33 3.79 -7.53
CA PRO A 138 11.14 2.94 -6.67
C PRO A 138 10.77 3.13 -5.19
N ALA A 139 10.60 2.02 -4.47
CA ALA A 139 10.34 1.99 -3.04
C ALA A 139 11.38 1.10 -2.35
N TYR A 140 12.15 1.67 -1.42
CA TYR A 140 13.22 0.96 -0.72
C TYR A 140 13.65 1.67 0.56
N ASN A 141 14.41 0.95 1.41
CA ASN A 141 15.11 1.55 2.54
C ASN A 141 16.55 1.92 2.13
N ASP A 142 16.97 3.13 2.51
CA ASP A 142 18.35 3.57 2.32
C ASP A 142 19.29 2.76 3.27
N PRO A 143 20.35 2.10 2.76
CA PRO A 143 21.30 1.38 3.61
C PRO A 143 22.04 2.27 4.62
N GLU A 144 22.07 3.59 4.39
CA GLU A 144 22.62 4.59 5.31
C GLU A 144 21.51 5.34 6.07
N GLY A 145 20.25 4.96 5.85
CA GLY A 145 19.07 5.59 6.42
C GLY A 145 18.70 5.09 7.83
N PRO A 146 17.66 5.66 8.42
CA PRO A 146 17.28 5.36 9.80
C PRO A 146 16.73 3.93 10.00
N HIS A 147 16.27 3.27 8.94
CA HIS A 147 15.69 1.93 8.99
C HIS A 147 16.69 0.83 8.58
N ALA A 148 17.97 1.20 8.37
CA ALA A 148 19.04 0.24 8.17
C ALA A 148 19.47 -0.41 9.50
N ARG A 149 19.79 -1.71 9.45
CA ARG A 149 20.41 -2.42 10.58
C ARG A 149 21.85 -1.96 10.78
N PRO A 150 22.47 -2.26 11.94
CA PRO A 150 23.86 -1.85 12.21
C PRO A 150 24.90 -2.38 11.21
N ASP A 151 24.59 -3.45 10.47
CA ASP A 151 25.43 -4.00 9.42
C ASP A 151 25.14 -3.44 8.02
N GLY A 152 24.25 -2.43 7.93
CA GLY A 152 23.82 -1.81 6.68
C GLY A 152 22.79 -2.63 5.89
N SER A 153 22.34 -3.77 6.40
CA SER A 153 21.25 -4.51 5.76
C SER A 153 19.90 -3.83 5.99
N VAL A 154 19.03 -3.93 5.01
CA VAL A 154 17.66 -3.37 5.05
C VAL A 154 16.64 -4.45 4.73
N VAL A 155 15.39 -4.20 5.10
CA VAL A 155 14.28 -5.14 4.81
C VAL A 155 13.84 -5.03 3.34
N HIS A 156 13.81 -3.81 2.82
CA HIS A 156 13.43 -3.53 1.45
C HIS A 156 14.61 -2.90 0.70
N PRO A 157 15.52 -3.70 0.13
CA PRO A 157 16.65 -3.15 -0.65
C PRO A 157 16.16 -2.53 -1.97
N ALA A 158 16.97 -1.66 -2.57
CA ALA A 158 16.66 -1.08 -3.87
C ALA A 158 16.37 -2.17 -4.93
N GLY A 159 15.29 -1.99 -5.69
CA GLY A 159 14.80 -2.98 -6.66
C GLY A 159 13.93 -4.10 -6.05
N PHE A 160 13.61 -4.03 -4.76
CA PHE A 160 12.73 -5.00 -4.12
C PHE A 160 11.24 -4.68 -4.30
N GLY A 161 10.89 -3.41 -4.38
CA GLY A 161 9.51 -2.96 -4.51
C GLY A 161 9.37 -1.59 -5.17
N VAL A 162 8.13 -1.22 -5.40
CA VAL A 162 7.72 0.09 -5.91
C VAL A 162 6.60 0.67 -5.08
N GLY A 163 6.44 1.99 -5.13
CA GLY A 163 5.19 2.69 -4.84
C GLY A 163 4.41 2.91 -6.12
N TYR A 164 3.15 3.28 -5.99
CA TYR A 164 2.29 3.61 -7.12
C TYR A 164 1.69 5.01 -6.99
N GLU A 165 1.80 5.77 -8.06
CA GLU A 165 1.01 6.94 -8.34
C GLU A 165 -0.02 6.57 -9.41
N PHE A 166 -1.30 6.85 -9.16
CA PHE A 166 -2.35 6.63 -10.15
C PHE A 166 -3.35 7.78 -10.14
N GLU A 167 -3.98 8.03 -11.27
CA GLU A 167 -4.97 9.09 -11.41
C GLU A 167 -6.35 8.48 -11.66
N LEU A 168 -7.33 8.86 -10.83
CA LEU A 168 -8.72 8.41 -10.92
C LEU A 168 -9.63 9.63 -10.92
N ASP A 169 -10.41 9.82 -11.98
CA ASP A 169 -11.29 10.98 -12.21
C ASP A 169 -10.60 12.33 -11.97
N GLY A 170 -9.33 12.46 -12.44
CA GLY A 170 -8.51 13.68 -12.30
C GLY A 170 -7.91 13.91 -10.90
N VAL A 171 -8.06 12.95 -10.00
CA VAL A 171 -7.47 12.99 -8.65
C VAL A 171 -6.23 12.10 -8.60
N SER A 172 -5.06 12.70 -8.34
CA SER A 172 -3.79 11.96 -8.18
C SER A 172 -3.71 11.34 -6.80
N VAL A 173 -3.47 10.03 -6.76
CA VAL A 173 -3.33 9.23 -5.52
C VAL A 173 -1.93 8.63 -5.48
N PHE A 174 -1.22 8.80 -4.36
CA PHE A 174 0.10 8.23 -4.17
C PHE A 174 0.15 7.27 -2.99
N TRP A 175 0.55 6.04 -3.25
CA TRP A 175 0.93 5.01 -2.28
C TRP A 175 2.44 4.76 -2.38
N PRO A 176 3.27 5.18 -1.41
CA PRO A 176 4.74 5.02 -1.48
C PRO A 176 5.23 3.57 -1.44
N GLY A 177 4.37 2.60 -1.08
CA GLY A 177 4.82 1.26 -0.76
C GLY A 177 5.60 1.21 0.55
N ASP A 178 6.35 0.14 0.76
CA ASP A 178 7.22 0.00 1.94
C ASP A 178 8.58 0.65 1.66
N SER A 179 8.66 1.94 1.96
CA SER A 179 9.81 2.79 1.61
C SER A 179 10.19 3.76 2.72
N ASP A 180 11.45 4.14 2.75
CA ASP A 180 11.87 5.38 3.38
C ASP A 180 11.38 6.57 2.53
N VAL A 181 11.46 7.79 3.06
CA VAL A 181 11.25 8.99 2.24
C VAL A 181 12.42 9.14 1.28
N LEU A 182 12.12 9.08 -0.01
CA LEU A 182 13.12 9.17 -1.07
C LEU A 182 13.01 10.51 -1.82
N PRO A 183 14.12 11.02 -2.38
CA PRO A 183 14.12 12.34 -3.03
C PRO A 183 13.07 12.51 -4.12
N HIS A 184 12.77 11.46 -4.88
CA HIS A 184 11.78 11.52 -5.96
C HIS A 184 10.32 11.56 -5.46
N HIS A 185 10.07 11.29 -4.18
CA HIS A 185 8.73 11.42 -3.61
C HIS A 185 8.31 12.89 -3.51
N THR A 186 9.24 13.80 -3.22
CA THR A 186 8.95 15.22 -3.00
C THR A 186 8.72 16.02 -4.29
N ASP A 187 8.94 15.40 -5.45
CA ASP A 187 8.74 16.03 -6.77
C ASP A 187 7.34 15.73 -7.37
N LEU A 188 6.48 15.02 -6.62
CA LEU A 188 5.15 14.61 -7.11
C LEU A 188 4.11 15.70 -6.86
N ASP A 189 3.11 15.75 -7.74
CA ASP A 189 1.90 16.56 -7.58
C ASP A 189 0.74 15.63 -7.18
N VAL A 190 0.46 15.55 -5.88
CA VAL A 190 -0.42 14.54 -5.28
C VAL A 190 -1.60 15.21 -4.61
N SER A 191 -2.82 14.78 -4.93
CA SER A 191 -4.02 15.22 -4.23
C SER A 191 -4.31 14.35 -2.99
N LEU A 192 -4.12 13.02 -3.08
CA LEU A 192 -4.32 12.10 -1.96
C LEU A 192 -3.04 11.30 -1.66
N LEU A 193 -2.46 11.49 -0.48
CA LEU A 193 -1.35 10.69 0.02
C LEU A 193 -1.85 9.56 0.94
N LEU A 194 -1.60 8.31 0.57
CA LEU A 194 -1.76 7.14 1.43
C LEU A 194 -0.44 6.93 2.20
N ALA A 195 -0.32 7.52 3.38
CA ALA A 195 0.94 7.61 4.10
C ALA A 195 1.23 6.33 4.90
N ASN A 196 2.36 5.67 4.65
CA ASN A 196 2.90 4.66 5.55
C ASN A 196 3.48 5.36 6.80
N ILE A 197 3.13 4.89 8.00
CA ILE A 197 3.59 5.49 9.27
C ILE A 197 4.17 4.49 10.27
N SER A 198 4.44 3.27 9.83
CA SER A 198 4.79 2.15 10.73
C SER A 198 6.18 2.21 11.37
N GLY A 199 7.17 2.83 10.73
CA GLY A 199 8.45 3.20 11.35
C GLY A 199 9.47 2.10 11.60
N SER A 200 9.13 0.83 11.41
CA SER A 200 10.06 -0.27 11.73
C SER A 200 10.85 -0.77 10.52
N VAL A 201 10.22 -0.76 9.37
CA VAL A 201 10.77 -1.26 8.09
C VAL A 201 10.53 -0.30 6.92
N CYS A 202 10.01 0.86 7.20
CA CYS A 202 9.71 1.94 6.27
C CYS A 202 9.58 3.24 7.07
N MET A 203 9.32 4.36 6.39
CA MET A 203 9.23 5.68 7.03
C MET A 203 8.39 5.66 8.30
N ASP A 204 8.83 6.37 9.31
CA ASP A 204 8.09 6.56 10.55
C ASP A 204 7.06 7.70 10.44
N ARG A 205 6.25 7.88 11.48
CA ARG A 205 5.23 8.92 11.51
C ARG A 205 5.77 10.34 11.37
N HIS A 206 7.03 10.62 11.77
CA HIS A 206 7.65 11.93 11.66
C HIS A 206 8.18 12.18 10.23
N GLU A 207 8.76 11.15 9.64
CA GLU A 207 9.22 11.16 8.25
C GLU A 207 8.03 11.29 7.30
N ALA A 208 6.97 10.52 7.55
CA ALA A 208 5.72 10.61 6.78
C ALA A 208 5.03 11.99 6.92
N ALA A 209 5.04 12.59 8.12
CA ALA A 209 4.51 13.94 8.31
C ALA A 209 5.38 15.02 7.61
N SER A 210 6.69 14.79 7.50
CA SER A 210 7.57 15.68 6.74
C SER A 210 7.32 15.54 5.24
N LEU A 211 7.19 14.31 4.74
CA LEU A 211 6.81 14.05 3.34
C LEU A 211 5.46 14.68 3.00
N ALA A 212 4.46 14.56 3.88
CA ALA A 212 3.16 15.19 3.69
C ALA A 212 3.27 16.72 3.59
N ALA A 213 4.15 17.35 4.38
CA ALA A 213 4.37 18.79 4.30
C ALA A 213 5.12 19.22 3.02
N ASP A 214 6.05 18.39 2.55
CA ASP A 214 6.81 18.67 1.32
C ASP A 214 5.94 18.50 0.06
N LEU A 215 5.02 17.53 0.06
CA LEU A 215 4.06 17.28 -1.02
C LEU A 215 2.87 18.24 -1.01
N ASP A 216 2.48 18.75 0.16
CA ASP A 216 1.29 19.61 0.37
C ASP A 216 0.02 19.07 -0.30
N PRO A 217 -0.34 17.78 -0.09
CA PRO A 217 -1.51 17.19 -0.73
C PRO A 217 -2.81 17.75 -0.15
N ASP A 218 -3.91 17.64 -0.91
CA ASP A 218 -5.23 18.06 -0.43
C ASP A 218 -5.74 17.19 0.73
N LEU A 219 -5.28 15.93 0.81
CA LEU A 219 -5.62 15.02 1.91
C LEU A 219 -4.53 13.97 2.16
N VAL A 220 -4.29 13.68 3.43
CA VAL A 220 -3.46 12.55 3.89
C VAL A 220 -4.32 11.52 4.60
N CYS A 221 -4.18 10.26 4.24
CA CYS A 221 -4.75 9.11 4.93
C CYS A 221 -3.62 8.17 5.38
N PRO A 222 -3.29 8.06 6.68
CA PRO A 222 -2.28 7.11 7.11
C PRO A 222 -2.81 5.68 7.03
N ILE A 223 -1.93 4.78 6.59
CA ILE A 223 -2.19 3.35 6.46
C ILE A 223 -0.96 2.55 6.91
N HIS A 224 -1.01 1.24 6.80
CA HIS A 224 0.11 0.32 7.07
C HIS A 224 0.68 0.40 8.49
N TYR A 225 -0.15 0.61 9.50
CA TYR A 225 0.23 0.64 10.91
C TYR A 225 -0.66 -0.28 11.74
N ASP A 226 -0.24 -0.59 12.96
CA ASP A 226 -0.96 -1.39 13.97
C ASP A 226 -1.39 -2.81 13.54
N THR A 227 -1.10 -3.26 12.32
CA THR A 227 -1.46 -4.60 11.86
C THR A 227 -0.66 -5.69 12.59
N GLN A 228 0.59 -5.39 12.91
CA GLN A 228 1.49 -6.25 13.67
C GLN A 228 2.19 -5.41 14.74
N ALA A 229 2.64 -6.04 15.84
CA ALA A 229 3.22 -5.29 16.95
C ALA A 229 4.42 -4.42 16.55
N PHE A 230 5.23 -4.88 15.58
CA PHE A 230 6.39 -4.13 15.10
C PHE A 230 6.00 -2.99 14.12
N LEU A 231 4.76 -2.94 13.65
CA LEU A 231 4.21 -1.86 12.84
C LEU A 231 3.39 -0.86 13.67
N ALA A 232 3.47 -0.95 15.00
CA ALA A 232 2.70 -0.08 15.89
C ALA A 232 3.11 1.39 15.72
N ALA A 233 2.14 2.27 15.51
CA ALA A 233 2.36 3.71 15.39
C ALA A 233 1.27 4.51 16.13
N ASP A 234 1.63 5.71 16.57
CA ASP A 234 0.69 6.66 17.16
C ASP A 234 0.04 7.52 16.06
N SER A 235 -1.06 7.01 15.49
CA SER A 235 -1.81 7.68 14.42
C SER A 235 -2.38 9.03 14.84
N GLN A 236 -2.76 9.19 16.11
CA GLN A 236 -3.26 10.46 16.65
C GLN A 236 -2.16 11.52 16.68
N ALA A 237 -0.95 11.12 17.13
CA ALA A 237 0.20 12.01 17.12
C ALA A 237 0.65 12.34 15.68
N PHE A 238 0.56 11.39 14.75
CA PHE A 238 0.78 11.65 13.31
C PHE A 238 -0.20 12.69 12.79
N ALA A 239 -1.51 12.48 13.00
CA ALA A 239 -2.53 13.41 12.54
C ALA A 239 -2.34 14.83 13.12
N ALA A 240 -1.98 14.93 14.42
CA ALA A 240 -1.68 16.21 15.04
C ALA A 240 -0.45 16.90 14.42
N ASP A 241 0.61 16.15 14.09
CA ASP A 241 1.82 16.68 13.46
C ASP A 241 1.52 17.19 12.04
N VAL A 242 0.87 16.41 11.20
CA VAL A 242 0.46 16.77 9.82
C VAL A 242 -0.45 18.02 9.86
N ALA A 243 -1.49 18.01 10.70
CA ALA A 243 -2.40 19.16 10.84
C ALA A 243 -1.69 20.43 11.32
N SER A 244 -0.68 20.31 12.19
CA SER A 244 0.11 21.46 12.67
C SER A 244 0.94 22.11 11.56
N ARG A 245 1.24 21.37 10.50
CA ARG A 245 1.94 21.82 9.27
C ARG A 245 0.98 22.41 8.22
N GLY A 246 -0.33 22.40 8.50
CA GLY A 246 -1.37 22.98 7.63
C GLY A 246 -1.93 22.00 6.59
N VAL A 247 -1.53 20.73 6.61
CA VAL A 247 -2.00 19.72 5.66
C VAL A 247 -3.23 19.00 6.22
N PRO A 248 -4.31 18.83 5.44
CA PRO A 248 -5.47 18.06 5.86
C PRO A 248 -5.15 16.57 6.04
N VAL A 249 -5.67 15.98 7.12
CA VAL A 249 -5.44 14.57 7.44
C VAL A 249 -6.69 13.92 8.00
N VAL A 250 -6.93 12.66 7.66
CA VAL A 250 -8.06 11.89 8.16
C VAL A 250 -7.61 10.49 8.57
N LEU A 251 -8.13 9.99 9.71
CA LEU A 251 -7.91 8.63 10.19
C LEU A 251 -9.11 7.76 9.82
N ASP A 252 -8.89 6.64 9.14
CA ASP A 252 -9.92 5.63 8.86
C ASP A 252 -9.81 4.45 9.83
N GLU A 253 -10.12 4.69 11.10
CA GLU A 253 -10.06 3.69 12.18
C GLU A 253 -11.47 3.24 12.63
N GLY A 254 -12.47 3.42 11.78
CA GLY A 254 -13.90 3.24 12.11
C GLY A 254 -14.43 1.81 12.08
N TRP A 255 -13.57 0.80 12.22
CA TRP A 255 -13.97 -0.61 12.28
C TRP A 255 -13.99 -1.20 13.71
N ALA A 256 -13.90 -0.36 14.74
CA ALA A 256 -14.05 -0.78 16.13
C ALA A 256 -15.52 -0.97 16.52
#